data_0710be9db27fd214c1b8a766a4ecac7e
#
_entry.id   0710be9db27fd214c1b8a766a4ecac7e
#
_cell.length_a   1.000
_cell.length_b   1.000
_cell.length_c   1.000
_cell.angle_alpha   90.00
_cell.angle_beta   90.00
_cell.angle_gamma   90.00
#
_symmetry.space_group_name_H-M   'P 1'
#
loop_
_entity.id
_entity.type
_entity.pdbx_description
1 polymer ?
#
loop_
_entity_poly.entity_id
_entity_poly.type
_entity_poly.pdbx_seq_one_letter_code
_entity_poly.pdbx_strand_id
1 'polypeptide(L)'
;MSRINCLILSKDRAPQLRLLLQSIKLFADGFFNKIKIVHTASDDLYKQGYQKLISERILDNLIWVEEIDFVEDFVKSWSDSGDDYYTCGIVDDCVFHKRIPISPDQVLELIEEDESIFCFSLRLGLNTYIQNYATQQYDPLFCEPPFPKP
;
A
#
# COMPACT_ATOMS: atom_id res chain seq x y z
N MET A 1 -8.21 4.06 -16.73
CA MET A 1 -8.38 3.16 -15.57
C MET A 1 -6.99 2.93 -14.98
N SER A 2 -6.81 3.02 -13.67
CA SER A 2 -5.48 2.82 -13.07
C SER A 2 -4.94 1.41 -13.35
N ARG A 3 -3.63 1.30 -13.64
CA ARG A 3 -2.92 0.01 -13.76
C ARG A 3 -2.19 -0.38 -12.47
N ILE A 4 -2.44 0.34 -11.38
CA ILE A 4 -1.83 0.05 -10.08
C ILE A 4 -2.85 -0.71 -9.23
N ASN A 5 -2.52 -1.93 -8.84
CA ASN A 5 -3.24 -2.69 -7.83
C ASN A 5 -2.60 -2.45 -6.45
N CYS A 6 -3.37 -2.60 -5.39
CA CYS A 6 -2.87 -2.49 -4.03
C CYS A 6 -2.98 -3.86 -3.32
N LEU A 7 -1.93 -4.27 -2.63
CA LEU A 7 -1.92 -5.42 -1.73
C LEU A 7 -1.71 -4.94 -0.30
N ILE A 8 -2.67 -5.23 0.57
CA ILE A 8 -2.62 -4.89 1.99
C ILE A 8 -2.52 -6.17 2.80
N LEU A 9 -1.58 -6.20 3.74
CA LEU A 9 -1.44 -7.27 4.71
C LEU A 9 -1.94 -6.81 6.07
N SER A 10 -2.76 -7.63 6.74
CA SER A 10 -3.34 -7.28 8.04
C SER A 10 -3.51 -8.52 8.92
N LYS A 11 -2.99 -8.44 10.15
CA LYS A 11 -3.15 -9.48 11.17
C LYS A 11 -3.63 -8.86 12.48
N ASP A 12 -4.81 -9.28 12.97
CA ASP A 12 -5.40 -8.85 14.25
C ASP A 12 -5.63 -7.32 14.38
N ARG A 13 -5.68 -6.59 13.25
CA ARG A 13 -5.68 -5.12 13.22
C ARG A 13 -6.83 -4.51 12.41
N ALA A 14 -8.03 -5.09 12.50
CA ALA A 14 -9.19 -4.59 11.78
C ALA A 14 -9.47 -3.07 12.01
N PRO A 15 -9.28 -2.48 13.21
CA PRO A 15 -9.45 -1.04 13.41
C PRO A 15 -8.42 -0.19 12.67
N GLN A 16 -7.14 -0.60 12.63
CA GLN A 16 -6.09 0.09 11.90
C GLN A 16 -6.35 0.00 10.39
N LEU A 17 -6.68 -1.20 9.92
CA LEU A 17 -7.06 -1.42 8.54
C LEU A 17 -8.27 -0.56 8.13
N ARG A 18 -9.28 -0.42 9.00
CA ARG A 18 -10.42 0.46 8.78
C ARG A 18 -9.97 1.91 8.55
N LEU A 19 -9.05 2.41 9.39
CA LEU A 19 -8.51 3.76 9.25
C LEU A 19 -7.75 3.93 7.93
N LEU A 20 -6.92 2.95 7.55
CA LEU A 20 -6.24 2.93 6.25
C LEU A 20 -7.25 3.01 5.10
N LEU A 21 -8.27 2.15 5.08
CA LEU A 21 -9.28 2.14 4.00
C LEU A 21 -10.05 3.46 3.91
N GLN A 22 -10.38 4.07 5.04
CA GLN A 22 -10.98 5.41 5.08
C GLN A 22 -10.04 6.48 4.53
N SER A 23 -8.75 6.39 4.84
CA SER A 23 -7.76 7.34 4.31
C SER A 23 -7.54 7.16 2.80
N ILE A 24 -7.59 5.93 2.28
CA ILE A 24 -7.58 5.67 0.83
C ILE A 24 -8.77 6.34 0.18
N LYS A 25 -9.98 6.15 0.73
CA LYS A 25 -11.21 6.78 0.21
C LYS A 25 -11.11 8.31 0.14
N LEU A 26 -10.48 8.93 1.14
CA LEU A 26 -10.37 10.39 1.23
C LEU A 26 -9.25 10.99 0.37
N PHE A 27 -8.12 10.29 0.27
CA PHE A 27 -6.87 10.86 -0.24
C PHE A 27 -6.27 10.14 -1.44
N ALA A 28 -6.71 8.91 -1.74
CA ALA A 28 -6.22 8.07 -2.84
C ALA A 28 -7.38 7.46 -3.66
N ASP A 29 -8.56 8.10 -3.66
CA ASP A 29 -9.71 7.65 -4.43
C ASP A 29 -9.37 7.58 -5.92
N GLY A 30 -9.68 6.43 -6.56
CA GLY A 30 -9.36 6.16 -7.96
C GLY A 30 -7.87 5.91 -8.25
N PHE A 31 -6.98 5.99 -7.27
CA PHE A 31 -5.55 5.74 -7.47
C PHE A 31 -5.26 4.25 -7.71
N PHE A 32 -5.98 3.36 -7.04
CA PHE A 32 -5.83 1.92 -7.16
C PHE A 32 -6.96 1.30 -7.98
N ASN A 33 -6.61 0.40 -8.92
CA ASN A 33 -7.60 -0.36 -9.69
C ASN A 33 -8.33 -1.38 -8.80
N LYS A 34 -7.58 -2.25 -8.13
CA LYS A 34 -8.09 -3.23 -7.16
C LYS A 34 -7.28 -3.12 -5.87
N ILE A 35 -7.95 -3.37 -4.76
CA ILE A 35 -7.31 -3.41 -3.43
C ILE A 35 -7.56 -4.80 -2.85
N LYS A 36 -6.52 -5.64 -2.86
CA LYS A 36 -6.57 -6.98 -2.28
C LYS A 36 -6.07 -6.91 -0.84
N ILE A 37 -6.83 -7.46 0.08
CA ILE A 37 -6.52 -7.50 1.52
C ILE A 37 -6.34 -8.95 1.92
N VAL A 38 -5.09 -9.35 2.22
CA VAL A 38 -4.79 -10.64 2.84
C VAL A 38 -4.81 -10.44 4.34
N HIS A 39 -5.75 -11.12 5.03
CA HIS A 39 -5.94 -10.92 6.46
C HIS A 39 -6.04 -12.23 7.22
N THR A 40 -5.56 -12.20 8.46
CA THR A 40 -5.69 -13.33 9.39
C THR A 40 -6.10 -12.83 10.78
N ALA A 41 -6.75 -13.70 11.54
CA ALA A 41 -7.20 -13.43 12.89
C ALA A 41 -6.76 -14.56 13.82
N SER A 42 -6.08 -14.20 14.92
CA SER A 42 -5.58 -15.17 15.91
C SER A 42 -6.69 -15.78 16.77
N ASP A 43 -7.82 -15.10 16.90
CA ASP A 43 -8.98 -15.57 17.68
C ASP A 43 -10.31 -15.04 17.12
N ASP A 44 -11.41 -15.49 17.74
CA ASP A 44 -12.77 -15.15 17.33
C ASP A 44 -13.10 -13.66 17.48
N LEU A 45 -12.49 -12.96 18.43
CA LEU A 45 -12.72 -11.53 18.63
C LEU A 45 -12.15 -10.71 17.46
N TYR A 46 -10.92 -11.01 17.05
CA TYR A 46 -10.32 -10.40 15.87
C TYR A 46 -11.06 -10.78 14.60
N LYS A 47 -11.53 -12.04 14.49
CA LYS A 47 -12.34 -12.48 13.34
C LYS A 47 -13.64 -11.68 13.21
N GLN A 48 -14.34 -11.45 14.31
CA GLN A 48 -15.54 -10.58 14.34
C GLN A 48 -15.22 -9.14 13.90
N GLY A 49 -14.02 -8.62 14.27
CA GLY A 49 -13.54 -7.32 13.83
C GLY A 49 -13.46 -7.20 12.31
N TYR A 50 -12.87 -8.21 11.64
CA TYR A 50 -12.80 -8.25 10.17
C TYR A 50 -14.17 -8.44 9.53
N GLN A 51 -15.03 -9.33 10.07
CA GLN A 51 -16.39 -9.52 9.56
C GLN A 51 -17.20 -8.21 9.58
N LYS A 52 -17.09 -7.45 10.67
CA LYS A 52 -17.71 -6.14 10.78
C LYS A 52 -17.16 -5.18 9.72
N LEU A 53 -15.84 -5.12 9.57
CA LEU A 53 -15.18 -4.24 8.58
C LEU A 53 -15.58 -4.57 7.15
N ILE A 54 -15.65 -5.86 6.79
CA ILE A 54 -16.12 -6.34 5.48
C ILE A 54 -17.55 -5.85 5.21
N SER A 55 -18.42 -5.88 6.23
CA SER A 55 -19.82 -5.45 6.08
C SER A 55 -19.98 -3.94 5.85
N GLU A 56 -19.01 -3.12 6.25
CA GLU A 56 -19.04 -1.66 6.07
C GLU A 56 -18.90 -1.19 4.61
N ARG A 57 -18.35 -2.02 3.71
CA ARG A 57 -18.16 -1.73 2.28
C ARG A 57 -17.58 -0.33 2.02
N ILE A 58 -16.48 0.01 2.69
CA ILE A 58 -15.87 1.35 2.65
C ILE A 58 -15.47 1.76 1.23
N LEU A 59 -15.00 0.81 0.42
CA LEU A 59 -14.62 0.97 -0.99
C LEU A 59 -15.22 -0.18 -1.80
N ASP A 60 -15.54 0.08 -3.08
CA ASP A 60 -16.20 -0.91 -3.95
C ASP A 60 -15.23 -1.89 -4.61
N ASN A 61 -13.95 -1.54 -4.69
CA ASN A 61 -12.91 -2.31 -5.37
C ASN A 61 -12.06 -3.19 -4.43
N LEU A 62 -12.62 -3.57 -3.24
CA LEU A 62 -11.96 -4.44 -2.27
C LEU A 62 -12.13 -5.91 -2.61
N ILE A 63 -11.04 -6.66 -2.50
CA ILE A 63 -10.99 -8.12 -2.57
C ILE A 63 -10.42 -8.63 -1.25
N TRP A 64 -11.22 -9.41 -0.50
CA TRP A 64 -10.82 -9.98 0.78
C TRP A 64 -10.33 -11.40 0.60
N VAL A 65 -9.17 -11.72 1.19
CA VAL A 65 -8.54 -13.04 1.19
C VAL A 65 -8.24 -13.40 2.64
N GLU A 66 -8.89 -14.45 3.16
CA GLU A 66 -8.54 -15.02 4.46
C GLU A 66 -7.26 -15.83 4.30
N GLU A 67 -6.22 -15.49 5.04
CA GLU A 67 -4.90 -16.14 4.98
C GLU A 67 -4.99 -17.56 5.57
N ILE A 68 -4.50 -18.54 4.80
CA ILE A 68 -4.33 -19.92 5.22
C ILE A 68 -2.84 -20.24 5.34
N ASP A 69 -2.06 -19.90 4.31
CA ASP A 69 -0.60 -19.99 4.30
C ASP A 69 -0.05 -18.64 3.84
N PHE A 70 0.67 -17.94 4.74
CA PHE A 70 1.14 -16.59 4.48
C PHE A 70 2.00 -16.49 3.22
N VAL A 71 2.92 -17.42 3.01
CA VAL A 71 3.85 -17.34 1.89
C VAL A 71 3.12 -17.59 0.57
N GLU A 72 2.29 -18.65 0.53
CA GLU A 72 1.53 -18.98 -0.66
C GLU A 72 0.52 -17.90 -1.01
N ASP A 73 -0.27 -17.43 -0.04
CA ASP A 73 -1.30 -16.42 -0.23
C ASP A 73 -0.69 -15.05 -0.61
N PHE A 74 0.45 -14.69 -0.02
CA PHE A 74 1.19 -13.47 -0.38
C PHE A 74 1.70 -13.55 -1.81
N VAL A 75 2.45 -14.60 -2.17
CA VAL A 75 3.03 -14.77 -3.51
C VAL A 75 1.93 -14.79 -4.56
N LYS A 76 0.87 -15.57 -4.33
CA LYS A 76 -0.29 -15.62 -5.23
C LYS A 76 -0.96 -14.25 -5.37
N SER A 77 -1.20 -13.58 -4.25
CA SER A 77 -1.85 -12.27 -4.26
C SER A 77 -1.01 -11.19 -4.96
N TRP A 78 0.31 -11.29 -4.87
CA TRP A 78 1.24 -10.41 -5.58
C TRP A 78 1.26 -10.70 -7.08
N SER A 79 1.30 -11.98 -7.48
CA SER A 79 1.40 -12.43 -8.88
C SER A 79 0.09 -12.33 -9.66
N ASP A 80 -1.06 -12.38 -8.98
CA ASP A 80 -2.40 -12.35 -9.60
C ASP A 80 -2.76 -11.02 -10.28
N SER A 81 -1.85 -10.04 -10.25
CA SER A 81 -2.10 -8.72 -10.84
C SER A 81 -2.16 -8.74 -12.36
N GLY A 82 -1.56 -9.77 -13.00
CA GLY A 82 -1.36 -9.85 -14.45
C GLY A 82 -0.20 -8.98 -14.94
N ASP A 83 0.32 -9.29 -16.12
CA ASP A 83 1.55 -8.68 -16.66
C ASP A 83 1.41 -7.17 -16.96
N ASP A 84 0.18 -6.68 -17.12
CA ASP A 84 -0.09 -5.27 -17.44
C ASP A 84 -0.28 -4.38 -16.20
N TYR A 85 -0.13 -4.94 -14.98
CA TYR A 85 -0.41 -4.22 -13.74
C TYR A 85 0.80 -4.17 -12.81
N TYR A 86 0.90 -3.05 -12.10
CA TYR A 86 1.87 -2.84 -11.03
C TYR A 86 1.22 -3.09 -9.67
N THR A 87 1.97 -3.59 -8.71
CA THR A 87 1.47 -3.85 -7.36
C THR A 87 2.11 -2.92 -6.34
N CYS A 88 1.26 -2.17 -5.63
CA CYS A 88 1.65 -1.35 -4.48
C CYS A 88 1.42 -2.15 -3.18
N GLY A 89 2.50 -2.48 -2.46
CA GLY A 89 2.40 -3.12 -1.14
C GLY A 89 2.20 -2.09 -0.03
N ILE A 90 1.20 -2.28 0.82
CA ILE A 90 0.90 -1.43 1.98
C ILE A 90 0.63 -2.32 3.19
N VAL A 91 1.00 -1.88 4.39
CA VAL A 91 0.65 -2.53 5.64
C VAL A 91 -0.48 -1.77 6.35
N ASP A 92 -1.25 -2.46 7.18
CA ASP A 92 -2.48 -1.98 7.80
C ASP A 92 -2.33 -0.77 8.75
N ASP A 93 -1.12 -0.48 9.20
CA ASP A 93 -0.80 0.69 10.04
C ASP A 93 -0.36 1.94 9.26
N CYS A 94 -0.35 1.87 7.93
CA CYS A 94 -0.15 3.03 7.07
C CYS A 94 -1.44 3.85 6.96
N VAL A 95 -1.32 5.17 6.88
CA VAL A 95 -2.45 6.08 6.69
C VAL A 95 -2.07 7.18 5.72
N PHE A 96 -2.87 7.41 4.71
CA PHE A 96 -2.74 8.58 3.85
C PHE A 96 -3.22 9.82 4.61
N HIS A 97 -2.40 10.85 4.72
CA HIS A 97 -2.72 12.08 5.44
C HIS A 97 -3.03 13.27 4.53
N LYS A 98 -2.79 13.11 3.23
CA LYS A 98 -3.09 14.10 2.18
C LYS A 98 -3.24 13.40 0.83
N ARG A 99 -3.84 14.09 -0.14
CA ARG A 99 -3.96 13.58 -1.51
C ARG A 99 -2.58 13.29 -2.10
N ILE A 100 -2.50 12.19 -2.84
CA ILE A 100 -1.32 11.86 -3.63
C ILE A 100 -1.22 12.92 -4.73
N PRO A 101 -0.10 13.68 -4.81
CA PRO A 101 0.01 14.83 -5.72
C PRO A 101 0.28 14.44 -7.18
N ILE A 102 0.45 13.16 -7.45
CA ILE A 102 0.80 12.59 -8.75
C ILE A 102 -0.28 11.57 -9.16
N SER A 103 -0.61 11.52 -10.44
CA SER A 103 -1.56 10.52 -10.95
C SER A 103 -0.93 9.14 -11.07
N PRO A 104 -1.75 8.05 -11.10
CA PRO A 104 -1.23 6.71 -11.36
C PRO A 104 -0.43 6.63 -12.67
N ASP A 105 -0.89 7.26 -13.74
CA ASP A 105 -0.22 7.23 -15.03
C ASP A 105 1.16 7.91 -14.98
N GLN A 106 1.28 9.03 -14.28
CA GLN A 106 2.57 9.69 -14.08
C GLN A 106 3.56 8.84 -13.25
N VAL A 107 3.08 8.08 -12.27
CA VAL A 107 3.94 7.13 -11.53
C VAL A 107 4.45 6.04 -12.47
N LEU A 108 3.58 5.52 -13.33
CA LEU A 108 3.94 4.46 -14.26
C LEU A 108 4.89 4.96 -15.35
N GLU A 109 4.66 6.15 -15.91
CA GLU A 109 5.59 6.80 -16.85
C GLU A 109 7.00 6.87 -16.27
N LEU A 110 7.15 7.32 -15.01
CA LEU A 110 8.46 7.40 -14.35
C LEU A 110 9.14 6.04 -14.20
N ILE A 111 8.37 4.97 -13.90
CA ILE A 111 8.92 3.62 -13.74
C ILE A 111 9.26 3.01 -15.12
N GLU A 112 8.44 3.26 -16.14
CA GLU A 112 8.60 2.68 -17.48
C GLU A 112 9.67 3.40 -18.30
N GLU A 113 9.96 4.68 -18.03
CA GLU A 113 10.98 5.46 -18.72
C GLU A 113 12.42 5.13 -18.28
N ASP A 114 12.61 4.61 -17.07
CA ASP A 114 13.94 4.31 -16.52
C ASP A 114 14.01 2.88 -15.96
N GLU A 115 14.57 1.96 -16.73
CA GLU A 115 14.74 0.56 -16.36
C GLU A 115 15.57 0.34 -15.06
N SER A 116 16.28 1.35 -14.59
CA SER A 116 17.00 1.30 -13.31
C SER A 116 16.10 1.48 -12.09
N ILE A 117 14.87 1.98 -12.28
CA ILE A 117 13.90 2.16 -11.21
C ILE A 117 13.21 0.83 -10.90
N PHE A 118 13.60 0.22 -9.79
CA PHE A 118 12.98 -1.02 -9.32
C PHE A 118 11.63 -0.79 -8.61
N CYS A 119 11.49 0.31 -7.87
CA CYS A 119 10.25 0.63 -7.18
C CYS A 119 10.08 2.13 -6.96
N PHE A 120 8.82 2.56 -6.79
CA PHE A 120 8.44 3.92 -6.44
C PHE A 120 7.81 3.94 -5.04
N SER A 121 8.36 4.75 -4.12
CA SER A 121 7.83 4.82 -2.76
C SER A 121 6.89 6.01 -2.56
N LEU A 122 5.66 5.73 -2.17
CA LEU A 122 4.68 6.74 -1.76
C LEU A 122 4.90 7.26 -0.32
N ARG A 123 5.84 6.66 0.43
CA ARG A 123 6.15 7.01 1.83
C ARG A 123 7.22 8.08 1.97
N LEU A 124 7.94 8.42 0.90
CA LEU A 124 9.06 9.33 0.95
C LEU A 124 8.57 10.78 1.11
N GLY A 125 8.87 11.38 2.25
CA GLY A 125 8.71 12.80 2.53
C GLY A 125 10.06 13.47 2.73
N LEU A 126 10.08 14.81 2.81
CA LEU A 126 11.31 15.59 3.01
C LEU A 126 12.04 15.28 4.33
N ASN A 127 11.38 14.62 5.26
CA ASN A 127 11.89 14.21 6.57
C ASN A 127 12.21 12.71 6.66
N THR A 128 12.40 12.04 5.53
CA THR A 128 12.77 10.62 5.51
C THR A 128 14.27 10.50 5.76
N TYR A 129 14.62 9.80 6.84
CA TYR A 129 16.00 9.48 7.22
C TYR A 129 16.21 7.97 7.11
N ILE A 130 17.36 7.56 6.57
CA ILE A 130 17.81 6.18 6.73
C ILE A 130 18.66 6.12 8.01
N GLN A 131 18.24 5.29 8.94
CA GLN A 131 19.08 4.91 10.05
C GLN A 131 20.00 3.78 9.61
N ASN A 132 21.30 4.02 9.63
CA ASN A 132 22.28 2.95 9.49
C ASN A 132 22.36 2.19 10.81
N TYR A 133 21.72 1.02 10.88
CA TYR A 133 21.69 0.20 12.10
C TYR A 133 23.08 -0.28 12.54
N ALA A 134 24.04 -0.39 11.63
CA ALA A 134 25.41 -0.82 11.96
C ALA A 134 26.22 0.28 12.65
N THR A 135 25.97 1.54 12.33
CA THR A 135 26.71 2.69 12.88
C THR A 135 25.90 3.52 13.87
N GLN A 136 24.60 3.27 13.99
CA GLN A 136 23.61 4.11 14.71
C GLN A 136 23.61 5.59 14.27
N GLN A 137 24.22 5.90 13.14
CA GLN A 137 24.23 7.23 12.57
C GLN A 137 23.00 7.43 11.68
N TYR A 138 22.41 8.61 11.77
CA TYR A 138 21.36 9.06 10.86
C TYR A 138 22.03 9.74 9.67
N ASP A 139 22.09 9.04 8.54
CA ASP A 139 22.48 9.68 7.28
C ASP A 139 21.24 10.30 6.66
N PRO A 140 21.19 11.62 6.46
CA PRO A 140 20.15 12.21 5.65
C PRO A 140 20.36 11.68 4.21
N LEU A 141 19.42 10.90 3.72
CA LEU A 141 19.34 10.63 2.29
C LEU A 141 18.96 11.94 1.60
N PHE A 142 19.97 12.66 1.14
CA PHE A 142 19.77 13.68 0.13
C PHE A 142 19.56 12.99 -1.22
N CYS A 143 18.37 12.41 -1.42
CA CYS A 143 17.82 12.48 -2.74
C CYS A 143 17.34 13.93 -2.89
N GLU A 144 18.08 14.77 -3.59
CA GLU A 144 17.47 15.98 -4.12
C GLU A 144 16.23 15.50 -4.88
N PRO A 145 15.03 15.95 -4.48
CA PRO A 145 13.84 15.52 -5.19
C PRO A 145 14.00 15.94 -6.65
N PRO A 146 13.72 15.06 -7.62
CA PRO A 146 13.76 15.41 -9.04
C PRO A 146 12.70 16.46 -9.41
N PHE A 147 11.93 16.94 -8.44
CA PHE A 147 10.89 17.92 -8.63
C PHE A 147 11.42 19.34 -8.41
N PRO A 148 11.15 20.28 -9.35
CA PRO A 148 11.49 21.68 -9.15
C PRO A 148 10.85 22.18 -7.86
N LYS A 149 11.65 22.89 -7.06
CA LYS A 149 11.13 23.62 -5.89
C LYS A 149 10.04 24.58 -6.37
N PRO A 150 8.91 24.70 -5.64
CA PRO A 150 7.86 25.64 -5.97
C PRO A 150 8.35 27.09 -5.96
#